data_3225f3b6e08326a408e09d4b6a4aba67
#
_entry.id   3225f3b6e08326a408e09d4b6a4aba67
#
_cell.length_a   1.000
_cell.length_b   1.000
_cell.length_c   1.000
_cell.angle_alpha   90.00
_cell.angle_beta   90.00
_cell.angle_gamma   90.00
#
_symmetry.space_group_name_H-M   'P 1'
#
loop_
_entity.id
_entity.type
_entity.pdbx_description
1 polymer ?
#
loop_
_entity_poly.entity_id
_entity_poly.type
_entity_poly.pdbx_seq_one_letter_code
_entity_poly.pdbx_strand_id
1 'polypeptide(L)'
;TRQCELTAKHVAKFREIGTKAANLAADLTDFFIGACEEESELTGATMHDACAVAWVIDPSLITAVPMHIDIELHGTLTRGMTVCDYRHLRGTVPAVDLERTPTMGYRGEEPNAEAALELDFPGFVDLLNSTLENYD
;
A
#
# COMPACT_ATOMS: atom_id res chain seq x y z
N THR A 1 -0.75 0.87 -1.03
CA THR A 1 -0.01 -0.22 -1.68
C THR A 1 0.61 0.17 -3.02
N ARG A 2 -0.03 1.02 -3.85
CA ARG A 2 0.58 1.51 -5.12
C ARG A 2 1.94 2.19 -4.92
N GLN A 3 2.23 2.71 -3.73
CA GLN A 3 3.52 3.31 -3.38
C GLN A 3 4.59 2.26 -3.01
N CYS A 4 4.19 0.99 -2.88
CA CYS A 4 5.06 -0.12 -2.48
C CYS A 4 5.32 -1.04 -3.68
N GLU A 5 6.14 -0.61 -4.60
CA GLU A 5 6.48 -1.34 -5.81
C GLU A 5 7.92 -1.87 -5.73
N LEU A 6 8.07 -3.20 -5.60
CA LEU A 6 9.36 -3.86 -5.68
C LEU A 6 9.70 -4.14 -7.15
N THR A 7 10.93 -3.82 -7.51
CA THR A 7 11.46 -3.97 -8.87
C THR A 7 12.59 -4.99 -8.91
N ALA A 8 13.11 -5.31 -10.09
CA ALA A 8 14.26 -6.19 -10.27
C ALA A 8 15.49 -5.78 -9.42
N LYS A 9 15.63 -4.49 -9.08
CA LYS A 9 16.68 -4.00 -8.19
C LYS A 9 16.53 -4.56 -6.76
N HIS A 10 15.31 -4.65 -6.25
CA HIS A 10 15.04 -5.21 -4.93
C HIS A 10 15.25 -6.73 -4.92
N VAL A 11 14.83 -7.41 -6.01
CA VAL A 11 15.12 -8.84 -6.19
C VAL A 11 16.62 -9.12 -6.15
N ALA A 12 17.43 -8.32 -6.86
CA ALA A 12 18.89 -8.45 -6.81
C ALA A 12 19.44 -8.27 -5.39
N LYS A 13 18.89 -7.32 -4.63
CA LYS A 13 19.28 -7.09 -3.24
C LYS A 13 18.94 -8.29 -2.35
N PHE A 14 17.76 -8.91 -2.51
CA PHE A 14 17.41 -10.12 -1.77
C PHE A 14 18.37 -11.27 -2.06
N ARG A 15 18.77 -11.43 -3.34
CA ARG A 15 19.80 -12.45 -3.71
C ARG A 15 21.16 -12.18 -3.09
N GLU A 16 21.57 -10.91 -2.92
CA GLU A 16 22.80 -10.54 -2.22
C GLU A 16 22.76 -10.89 -0.72
N ILE A 17 21.61 -10.76 -0.06
CA ILE A 17 21.42 -11.19 1.34
C ILE A 17 21.70 -12.69 1.47
N GLY A 18 21.22 -13.52 0.56
CA GLY A 18 21.63 -14.89 0.38
C GLY A 18 21.10 -15.90 1.39
N THR A 19 20.28 -15.49 2.39
CA THR A 19 19.59 -16.43 3.28
C THR A 19 18.56 -17.26 2.49
N LYS A 20 18.08 -18.37 3.01
CA LYS A 20 17.04 -19.18 2.37
C LYS A 20 15.75 -18.39 2.18
N ALA A 21 15.37 -17.60 3.21
CA ALA A 21 14.19 -16.75 3.16
C ALA A 21 14.34 -15.65 2.10
N ALA A 22 15.50 -15.00 2.02
CA ALA A 22 15.78 -13.97 1.03
C ALA A 22 15.78 -14.50 -0.40
N ASN A 23 16.35 -15.69 -0.64
CA ASN A 23 16.31 -16.33 -1.96
C ASN A 23 14.88 -16.71 -2.36
N LEU A 24 14.08 -17.26 -1.44
CA LEU A 24 12.67 -17.54 -1.68
C LEU A 24 11.88 -16.25 -2.00
N ALA A 25 12.10 -15.19 -1.21
CA ALA A 25 11.47 -13.88 -1.44
C ALA A 25 11.86 -13.30 -2.82
N ALA A 26 13.14 -13.46 -3.22
CA ALA A 26 13.62 -13.06 -4.53
C ALA A 26 12.88 -13.81 -5.66
N ASP A 27 12.78 -15.14 -5.55
CA ASP A 27 12.14 -15.97 -6.58
C ASP A 27 10.63 -15.66 -6.72
N LEU A 28 9.93 -15.48 -5.59
CA LEU A 28 8.50 -15.13 -5.59
C LEU A 28 8.27 -13.73 -6.14
N THR A 29 9.10 -12.76 -5.77
CA THR A 29 8.99 -11.37 -6.25
C THR A 29 9.29 -11.29 -7.75
N ASP A 30 10.31 -12.00 -8.23
CA ASP A 30 10.69 -12.05 -9.65
C ASP A 30 9.57 -12.66 -10.50
N PHE A 31 8.99 -13.77 -10.03
CA PHE A 31 7.82 -14.38 -10.67
C PHE A 31 6.63 -13.40 -10.71
N PHE A 32 6.36 -12.68 -9.61
CA PHE A 32 5.24 -11.75 -9.55
C PHE A 32 5.45 -10.52 -10.44
N ILE A 33 6.68 -10.01 -10.56
CA ILE A 33 7.04 -8.94 -11.51
C ILE A 33 6.69 -9.39 -12.94
N GLY A 34 7.13 -10.58 -13.36
CA GLY A 34 6.82 -11.11 -14.69
C GLY A 34 5.32 -11.23 -14.96
N ALA A 35 4.54 -11.69 -13.98
CA ALA A 35 3.08 -11.75 -14.11
C ALA A 35 2.44 -10.35 -14.23
N CYS A 36 2.94 -9.37 -13.47
CA CYS A 36 2.44 -7.99 -13.55
C CYS A 36 2.75 -7.33 -14.90
N GLU A 37 3.93 -7.58 -15.46
CA GLU A 37 4.33 -7.07 -16.79
C GLU A 37 3.48 -7.64 -17.93
N GLU A 38 3.04 -8.90 -17.80
CA GLU A 38 2.15 -9.54 -18.79
C GLU A 38 0.71 -9.00 -18.75
N GLU A 39 0.21 -8.62 -17.56
CA GLU A 39 -1.19 -8.22 -17.36
C GLU A 39 -1.39 -6.69 -17.36
N SER A 40 -0.35 -5.91 -17.14
CA SER A 40 -0.43 -4.46 -16.98
C SER A 40 0.85 -3.74 -17.44
N GLU A 41 0.81 -2.42 -17.54
CA GLU A 41 1.97 -1.58 -17.82
C GLU A 41 2.87 -1.33 -16.58
N LEU A 42 2.72 -2.14 -15.51
CA LEU A 42 3.53 -2.01 -14.29
C LEU A 42 4.91 -2.63 -14.50
N THR A 43 5.93 -1.95 -14.01
CA THR A 43 7.34 -2.35 -14.12
C THR A 43 7.85 -3.10 -12.89
N GLY A 44 6.98 -3.37 -11.92
CA GLY A 44 7.31 -4.03 -10.66
C GLY A 44 6.12 -4.69 -9.99
N ALA A 45 6.39 -5.38 -8.90
CA ALA A 45 5.41 -6.07 -8.07
C ALA A 45 4.92 -5.18 -6.93
N THR A 46 3.63 -4.86 -6.90
CA THR A 46 3.04 -4.08 -5.81
C THR A 46 2.78 -4.97 -4.60
N MET A 47 3.41 -4.65 -3.46
CA MET A 47 3.25 -5.40 -2.21
C MET A 47 2.02 -4.93 -1.43
N HIS A 48 1.01 -5.80 -1.32
CA HIS A 48 -0.23 -5.49 -0.60
C HIS A 48 -0.16 -5.98 0.85
N ASP A 49 -0.04 -7.28 1.05
CA ASP A 49 -0.11 -7.92 2.36
C ASP A 49 1.10 -7.56 3.23
N ALA A 50 2.29 -7.47 2.63
CA ALA A 50 3.49 -7.07 3.34
C ALA A 50 3.40 -5.65 3.92
N CYS A 51 2.70 -4.71 3.26
CA CYS A 51 2.45 -3.38 3.80
C CYS A 51 1.56 -3.43 5.06
N ALA A 52 0.54 -4.27 5.07
CA ALA A 52 -0.33 -4.42 6.23
C ALA A 52 0.42 -5.00 7.43
N VAL A 53 1.28 -6.00 7.19
CA VAL A 53 2.13 -6.59 8.23
C VAL A 53 3.17 -5.57 8.72
N ALA A 54 3.79 -4.81 7.82
CA ALA A 54 4.76 -3.76 8.18
C ALA A 54 4.12 -2.69 9.08
N TRP A 55 2.87 -2.29 8.81
CA TRP A 55 2.15 -1.35 9.66
C TRP A 55 1.92 -1.88 11.08
N VAL A 56 1.66 -3.17 11.23
CA VAL A 56 1.53 -3.78 12.57
C VAL A 56 2.86 -3.82 13.31
N ILE A 57 3.98 -4.04 12.60
CA ILE A 57 5.33 -4.09 13.18
C ILE A 57 5.82 -2.69 13.54
N ASP A 58 5.71 -1.77 12.62
CA ASP A 58 6.12 -0.37 12.77
C ASP A 58 5.07 0.59 12.18
N PRO A 59 4.14 1.09 13.01
CA PRO A 59 3.12 2.03 12.55
C PRO A 59 3.66 3.34 11.97
N SER A 60 4.92 3.70 12.26
CA SER A 60 5.52 4.94 11.76
C SER A 60 5.79 4.92 10.24
N LEU A 61 5.81 3.74 9.64
CA LEU A 61 6.00 3.57 8.20
C LEU A 61 4.80 4.02 7.36
N ILE A 62 3.62 4.17 7.98
CA ILE A 62 2.38 4.50 7.25
C ILE A 62 1.69 5.69 7.89
N THR A 63 1.41 6.70 7.07
CA THR A 63 0.51 7.78 7.45
C THR A 63 -0.92 7.32 7.26
N ALA A 64 -1.61 7.07 8.36
CA ALA A 64 -3.03 6.72 8.38
C ALA A 64 -3.86 7.90 8.87
N VAL A 65 -5.08 8.03 8.34
CA VAL A 65 -5.98 9.13 8.65
C VAL A 65 -7.35 8.56 9.02
N PRO A 66 -7.95 8.99 10.16
CA PRO A 66 -9.31 8.61 10.51
C PRO A 66 -10.29 8.96 9.40
N MET A 67 -11.15 8.02 9.00
CA MET A 67 -12.03 8.19 7.86
C MET A 67 -13.28 7.30 8.01
N HIS A 68 -14.42 7.78 7.53
CA HIS A 68 -15.58 6.90 7.39
C HIS A 68 -15.41 6.09 6.11
N ILE A 69 -15.48 4.77 6.25
CA ILE A 69 -15.25 3.83 5.15
C ILE A 69 -16.41 2.85 5.07
N ASP A 70 -17.03 2.78 3.90
CA ASP A 70 -18.07 1.82 3.55
C ASP A 70 -17.62 0.91 2.40
N ILE A 71 -18.29 -0.23 2.29
CA ILE A 71 -18.14 -1.13 1.15
C ILE A 71 -19.44 -1.11 0.34
N GLU A 72 -19.34 -0.83 -0.94
CA GLU A 72 -20.51 -0.89 -1.84
C GLU A 72 -20.96 -2.34 -2.05
N LEU A 73 -22.17 -2.66 -1.60
CA LEU A 73 -22.70 -4.03 -1.60
C LEU A 73 -23.72 -4.29 -2.73
N HIS A 74 -24.31 -3.25 -3.30
CA HIS A 74 -25.50 -3.37 -4.18
C HIS A 74 -25.27 -2.88 -5.61
N GLY A 75 -24.21 -2.10 -5.85
CA GLY A 75 -23.90 -1.55 -7.16
C GLY A 75 -23.59 -2.63 -8.20
N THR A 76 -24.10 -2.49 -9.40
CA THR A 76 -23.85 -3.45 -10.49
C THR A 76 -22.44 -3.33 -11.07
N LEU A 77 -21.84 -2.13 -11.03
CA LEU A 77 -20.48 -1.84 -11.55
C LEU A 77 -19.45 -1.65 -10.45
N THR A 78 -19.89 -1.31 -9.24
CA THR A 78 -19.00 -0.88 -8.14
C THR A 78 -19.06 -1.80 -6.92
N ARG A 79 -19.74 -2.94 -7.04
CA ARG A 79 -19.86 -3.91 -5.95
C ARG A 79 -18.49 -4.36 -5.45
N GLY A 80 -18.26 -4.24 -4.14
CA GLY A 80 -16.98 -4.53 -3.50
C GLY A 80 -16.03 -3.34 -3.45
N MET A 81 -16.40 -2.17 -4.05
CA MET A 81 -15.58 -0.98 -3.99
C MET A 81 -15.55 -0.42 -2.56
N THR A 82 -14.37 -0.04 -2.11
CA THR A 82 -14.18 0.71 -0.87
C THR A 82 -14.50 2.18 -1.12
N VAL A 83 -15.46 2.72 -0.37
CA VAL A 83 -15.90 4.11 -0.45
C VAL A 83 -15.42 4.84 0.79
N CYS A 84 -14.46 5.76 0.61
CA CYS A 84 -13.87 6.53 1.68
C CYS A 84 -14.44 7.95 1.71
N ASP A 85 -14.94 8.40 2.86
CA ASP A 85 -15.37 9.79 3.04
C ASP A 85 -14.22 10.63 3.57
N TYR A 86 -13.56 11.36 2.68
CA TYR A 86 -12.44 12.26 2.99
C TYR A 86 -12.80 13.75 3.00
N ARG A 87 -14.10 14.07 2.97
CA ARG A 87 -14.57 15.48 2.89
C ARG A 87 -14.16 16.33 4.08
N HIS A 88 -13.95 15.72 5.25
CA HIS A 88 -13.45 16.41 6.45
C HIS A 88 -11.94 16.72 6.39
N LEU A 89 -11.19 16.11 5.47
CA LEU A 89 -9.74 16.28 5.33
C LEU A 89 -9.34 17.44 4.41
N ARG A 90 -10.29 18.24 3.96
CA ARG A 90 -10.01 19.38 3.07
C ARG A 90 -8.94 20.29 3.64
N GLY A 91 -7.88 20.49 2.85
CA GLY A 91 -6.76 21.36 3.21
C GLY A 91 -5.78 20.78 4.22
N THR A 92 -6.00 19.53 4.71
CA THR A 92 -5.11 18.89 5.68
C THR A 92 -4.24 17.80 5.07
N VAL A 93 -4.63 17.24 3.90
CA VAL A 93 -3.88 16.17 3.22
C VAL A 93 -3.51 16.62 1.81
N PRO A 94 -2.20 16.84 1.50
CA PRO A 94 -1.75 17.32 0.20
C PRO A 94 -2.05 16.36 -0.97
N ALA A 95 -2.15 15.06 -0.69
CA ALA A 95 -2.35 14.02 -1.71
C ALA A 95 -3.77 13.98 -2.29
N VAL A 96 -4.73 14.69 -1.68
CA VAL A 96 -6.13 14.70 -2.13
C VAL A 96 -6.46 16.09 -2.68
N ASP A 97 -6.52 16.21 -4.01
CA ASP A 97 -7.01 17.43 -4.68
C ASP A 97 -8.51 17.60 -4.46
N LEU A 98 -8.87 18.12 -3.30
CA LEU A 98 -10.24 18.32 -2.85
C LEU A 98 -10.87 19.63 -3.37
N GLU A 99 -10.12 20.48 -4.07
CA GLU A 99 -10.64 21.76 -4.58
C GLU A 99 -11.71 21.55 -5.65
N ARG A 100 -11.70 20.38 -6.31
CA ARG A 100 -12.64 20.03 -7.38
C ARG A 100 -13.96 19.44 -6.91
N THR A 101 -14.13 19.14 -5.63
CA THR A 101 -15.35 18.51 -5.12
C THR A 101 -16.28 19.55 -4.51
N PRO A 102 -17.49 19.78 -5.08
CA PRO A 102 -18.47 20.71 -4.53
C PRO A 102 -18.91 20.25 -3.13
N THR A 103 -18.70 21.10 -2.11
CA THR A 103 -19.27 20.85 -0.78
C THR A 103 -20.59 21.56 -0.64
N MET A 104 -21.67 20.83 -0.76
CA MET A 104 -23.01 21.28 -0.39
C MET A 104 -23.27 21.01 1.11
N GLY A 105 -22.50 21.67 2.00
CA GLY A 105 -22.83 21.68 3.43
C GLY A 105 -22.91 20.32 4.15
N TYR A 106 -22.46 19.25 3.52
CA TYR A 106 -22.48 17.91 4.10
C TYR A 106 -21.38 17.82 5.17
N ARG A 107 -21.77 17.53 6.39
CA ARG A 107 -20.84 17.05 7.42
C ARG A 107 -20.66 15.56 7.14
N GLY A 108 -19.41 15.12 6.89
CA GLY A 108 -19.08 13.71 6.74
C GLY A 108 -19.59 12.89 7.93
N GLU A 109 -19.73 11.59 7.75
CA GLU A 109 -20.00 10.68 8.86
C GLU A 109 -18.78 10.57 9.79
N GLU A 110 -19.00 10.22 11.05
CA GLU A 110 -17.92 10.03 12.01
C GLU A 110 -17.00 8.90 11.52
N PRO A 111 -15.68 9.06 11.66
CA PRO A 111 -14.71 8.03 11.25
C PRO A 111 -15.00 6.69 11.94
N ASN A 112 -15.00 5.62 11.18
CA ASN A 112 -15.14 4.24 11.67
C ASN A 112 -13.88 3.39 11.44
N ALA A 113 -12.88 3.93 10.74
CA ALA A 113 -11.62 3.26 10.44
C ALA A 113 -10.50 4.27 10.23
N GLU A 114 -9.28 3.76 10.05
CA GLU A 114 -8.13 4.52 9.60
C GLU A 114 -7.75 4.10 8.18
N ALA A 115 -7.63 5.07 7.27
CA ALA A 115 -7.21 4.83 5.90
C ALA A 115 -5.71 5.14 5.75
N ALA A 116 -4.94 4.16 5.30
CA ALA A 116 -3.54 4.33 4.97
C ALA A 116 -3.39 5.14 3.67
N LEU A 117 -2.77 6.31 3.72
CA LEU A 117 -2.63 7.23 2.59
C LEU A 117 -1.21 7.30 2.04
N GLU A 118 -0.21 7.28 2.91
CA GLU A 118 1.20 7.42 2.53
C GLU A 118 2.03 6.30 3.14
N LEU A 119 3.07 5.88 2.44
CA LEU A 119 4.04 4.88 2.88
C LEU A 119 5.44 5.48 2.83
N ASP A 120 6.19 5.35 3.92
CA ASP A 120 7.66 5.46 3.88
C ASP A 120 8.23 4.22 3.19
N PHE A 121 8.30 4.27 1.86
CA PHE A 121 8.80 3.16 1.07
C PHE A 121 10.26 2.79 1.36
N PRO A 122 11.20 3.75 1.51
CA PRO A 122 12.56 3.42 1.95
C PRO A 122 12.59 2.68 3.28
N GLY A 123 11.87 3.18 4.30
CA GLY A 123 11.79 2.51 5.60
C GLY A 123 11.16 1.12 5.53
N PHE A 124 10.14 0.94 4.68
CA PHE A 124 9.56 -0.38 4.41
C PHE A 124 10.59 -1.36 3.81
N VAL A 125 11.37 -0.92 2.82
CA VAL A 125 12.41 -1.74 2.19
C VAL A 125 13.52 -2.09 3.18
N ASP A 126 13.90 -1.16 4.04
CA ASP A 126 14.90 -1.41 5.09
C ASP A 126 14.40 -2.42 6.12
N LEU A 127 13.14 -2.32 6.55
CA LEU A 127 12.50 -3.30 7.42
C LEU A 127 12.50 -4.70 6.77
N LEU A 128 12.13 -4.78 5.49
CA LEU A 128 12.08 -6.04 4.76
C LEU A 128 13.48 -6.67 4.62
N ASN A 129 14.47 -5.89 4.21
CA ASN A 129 15.86 -6.36 4.09
C ASN A 129 16.40 -6.87 5.43
N SER A 130 16.26 -6.09 6.51
CA SER A 130 16.73 -6.48 7.83
C SER A 130 16.04 -7.74 8.35
N THR A 131 14.76 -7.92 8.04
CA THR A 131 14.01 -9.13 8.37
C THR A 131 14.59 -10.33 7.62
N LEU A 132 14.82 -10.22 6.31
CA LEU A 132 15.36 -11.28 5.47
C LEU A 132 16.80 -11.66 5.85
N GLU A 133 17.60 -10.72 6.35
CA GLU A 133 18.96 -10.97 6.86
C GLU A 133 18.97 -11.86 8.13
N ASN A 134 17.92 -11.79 8.93
CA ASN A 134 17.81 -12.50 10.20
C ASN A 134 17.13 -13.88 10.09
N TYR A 135 16.62 -14.25 8.91
CA TYR A 135 16.01 -15.56 8.67
C TYR A 135 16.94 -16.45 7.84
N ASP A 136 17.23 -17.62 8.39
CA ASP A 136 18.05 -18.66 7.73
C ASP A 136 17.20 -19.65 6.91
#